data_85a0a777f3c46ecfafa19a82cd55f4aa
#
_entry.id   85a0a777f3c46ecfafa19a82cd55f4aa
#
_cell.length_a   1.000
_cell.length_b   1.000
_cell.length_c   1.000
_cell.angle_alpha   90.00
_cell.angle_beta   90.00
_cell.angle_gamma   90.00
#
_symmetry.space_group_name_H-M   'P 1'
#
loop_
_entity.id
_entity.type
_entity.pdbx_description
1 polymer ?
#
loop_
_entity_poly.entity_id
_entity_poly.type
_entity_poly.pdbx_seq_one_letter_code
_entity_poly.pdbx_strand_id
1 'polypeptide(L)'
;MNKELWNQCVAFHGHECPGLALGVRLCEYVQETLKLRRADDEQLVCIAETDACPGDAVQVLLGCTFGKGNLLYRPTGKTAYNFYNRTTGASVRVVARKSQGDMSREERQRWILNAPLEELFTTTEVKYPLPEHARIFKTVACELCGEGMAEHMARLQDGKVVCMHCFRPYDR
;
A
#
# COMPACT_ATOMS: atom_id res chain seq x y z
N MET A 1 -9.58 -19.78 -2.24
CA MET A 1 -9.91 -18.47 -1.63
C MET A 1 -10.87 -18.63 -0.45
N ASN A 2 -10.64 -17.98 0.68
CA ASN A 2 -11.52 -17.96 1.85
C ASN A 2 -12.67 -16.95 1.62
N LYS A 3 -13.93 -17.41 1.61
CA LYS A 3 -15.10 -16.57 1.34
C LYS A 3 -15.33 -15.51 2.43
N GLU A 4 -14.97 -15.79 3.66
CA GLU A 4 -15.10 -14.83 4.76
C GLU A 4 -14.14 -13.65 4.60
N LEU A 5 -12.88 -13.93 4.26
CA LEU A 5 -11.87 -12.89 3.98
C LEU A 5 -12.25 -12.04 2.75
N TRP A 6 -12.81 -12.67 1.72
CA TRP A 6 -13.36 -11.95 0.57
C TRP A 6 -14.47 -10.97 1.00
N ASN A 7 -15.44 -11.45 1.77
CA ASN A 7 -16.55 -10.61 2.24
C ASN A 7 -16.06 -9.43 3.11
N GLN A 8 -15.04 -9.63 3.95
CA GLN A 8 -14.43 -8.55 4.73
C GLN A 8 -13.81 -7.48 3.80
N CYS A 9 -13.11 -7.90 2.77
CA CYS A 9 -12.52 -6.97 1.80
C CYS A 9 -13.61 -6.22 1.01
N VAL A 10 -14.67 -6.91 0.58
CA VAL A 10 -15.80 -6.29 -0.13
C VAL A 10 -16.52 -5.28 0.77
N ALA A 11 -16.75 -5.61 2.03
CA ALA A 11 -17.38 -4.70 3.00
C ALA A 11 -16.53 -3.43 3.23
N PHE A 12 -15.21 -3.56 3.27
CA PHE A 12 -14.28 -2.43 3.40
C PHE A 12 -14.20 -1.59 2.12
N HIS A 13 -14.08 -2.25 0.96
CA HIS A 13 -13.93 -1.61 -0.35
C HIS A 13 -15.24 -1.04 -0.91
N GLY A 14 -16.40 -1.55 -0.44
CA GLY A 14 -17.72 -1.09 -0.82
C GLY A 14 -18.34 -1.80 -2.03
N HIS A 15 -17.58 -2.57 -2.80
CA HIS A 15 -18.10 -3.34 -3.94
C HIS A 15 -17.14 -4.46 -4.36
N GLU A 16 -17.64 -5.38 -5.20
CA GLU A 16 -16.83 -6.40 -5.84
C GLU A 16 -16.21 -5.88 -7.15
N CYS A 17 -14.91 -6.14 -7.35
CA CYS A 17 -14.24 -5.82 -8.61
C CYS A 17 -13.01 -6.70 -8.86
N PRO A 18 -12.53 -6.79 -10.12
CA PRO A 18 -11.30 -7.53 -10.44
C PRO A 18 -10.06 -7.01 -9.71
N GLY A 19 -9.99 -5.70 -9.45
CA GLY A 19 -8.88 -5.09 -8.71
C GLY A 19 -8.85 -5.55 -7.26
N LEU A 20 -10.00 -5.58 -6.57
CA LEU A 20 -10.09 -6.11 -5.21
C LEU A 20 -9.74 -7.61 -5.18
N ALA A 21 -10.26 -8.38 -6.14
CA ALA A 21 -9.95 -9.80 -6.28
C ALA A 21 -8.44 -10.03 -6.41
N LEU A 22 -7.75 -9.21 -7.22
CA LEU A 22 -6.31 -9.26 -7.36
C LEU A 22 -5.60 -8.95 -6.04
N GLY A 23 -6.11 -8.00 -5.25
CA GLY A 23 -5.59 -7.67 -3.93
C GLY A 23 -5.70 -8.81 -2.93
N VAL A 24 -6.83 -9.51 -2.90
CA VAL A 24 -7.01 -10.69 -2.03
C VAL A 24 -6.02 -11.79 -2.41
N ARG A 25 -5.86 -12.07 -3.71
CA ARG A 25 -4.90 -13.06 -4.22
C ARG A 25 -3.45 -12.64 -3.96
N LEU A 26 -3.14 -11.34 -4.04
CA LEU A 26 -1.84 -10.78 -3.65
C LEU A 26 -1.53 -11.08 -2.18
N CYS A 27 -2.51 -10.89 -1.29
CA CYS A 27 -2.34 -11.15 0.13
C CYS A 27 -2.10 -12.65 0.40
N GLU A 28 -2.83 -13.55 -0.26
CA GLU A 28 -2.59 -15.00 -0.18
C GLU A 28 -1.14 -15.33 -0.62
N TYR A 29 -0.71 -14.80 -1.76
CA TYR A 29 0.63 -15.02 -2.29
C TYR A 29 1.74 -14.56 -1.33
N VAL A 30 1.58 -13.37 -0.74
CA VAL A 30 2.55 -12.81 0.22
C VAL A 30 2.58 -13.61 1.52
N GLN A 31 1.43 -14.02 2.03
CA GLN A 31 1.33 -14.85 3.23
C GLN A 31 2.04 -16.20 3.04
N GLU A 32 1.86 -16.84 1.89
CA GLU A 32 2.56 -18.08 1.54
C GLU A 32 4.07 -17.87 1.39
N THR A 33 4.48 -16.80 0.67
CA THR A 33 5.90 -16.51 0.36
C THR A 33 6.69 -16.08 1.60
N LEU A 34 6.15 -15.17 2.40
CA LEU A 34 6.80 -14.66 3.61
C LEU A 34 6.42 -15.43 4.87
N LYS A 35 5.54 -16.41 4.76
CA LYS A 35 4.99 -17.23 5.87
C LYS A 35 4.46 -16.36 7.01
N LEU A 36 3.79 -15.27 6.65
CA LEU A 36 3.29 -14.27 7.59
C LEU A 36 1.80 -14.43 7.85
N ARG A 37 1.43 -14.08 9.09
CA ARG A 37 0.05 -13.74 9.45
C ARG A 37 -0.18 -12.24 9.31
N ARG A 38 -1.42 -11.81 9.46
CA ARG A 38 -1.80 -10.40 9.55
C ARG A 38 -0.96 -9.71 10.64
N ALA A 39 -0.37 -8.57 10.31
CA ALA A 39 0.40 -7.78 11.26
C ALA A 39 -0.52 -7.03 12.23
N ASP A 40 -0.26 -7.15 13.51
CA ASP A 40 -0.98 -6.39 14.55
C ASP A 40 -0.47 -4.94 14.60
N ASP A 41 0.82 -4.75 14.37
CA ASP A 41 1.48 -3.46 14.33
C ASP A 41 2.37 -3.35 13.07
N GLU A 42 3.60 -2.86 13.16
CA GLU A 42 4.53 -2.61 12.06
C GLU A 42 5.44 -3.81 11.68
N GLN A 43 5.14 -5.04 12.13
CA GLN A 43 5.96 -6.23 11.81
C GLN A 43 6.04 -6.48 10.30
N LEU A 44 4.95 -6.18 9.59
CA LEU A 44 4.89 -6.19 8.13
C LEU A 44 4.79 -4.76 7.62
N VAL A 45 5.62 -4.42 6.63
CA VAL A 45 5.56 -3.14 5.93
C VAL A 45 5.26 -3.39 4.46
N CYS A 46 4.38 -2.59 3.88
CA CYS A 46 4.06 -2.60 2.46
C CYS A 46 4.35 -1.23 1.84
N ILE A 47 5.12 -1.21 0.75
CA ILE A 47 5.24 -0.05 -0.13
C ILE A 47 4.48 -0.33 -1.41
N ALA A 48 3.34 0.34 -1.60
CA ALA A 48 2.51 0.24 -2.79
C ALA A 48 3.00 1.20 -3.87
N GLU A 49 3.14 0.70 -5.11
CA GLU A 49 3.52 1.50 -6.27
C GLU A 49 2.31 2.03 -7.06
N THR A 50 1.10 1.76 -6.56
CA THR A 50 -0.19 2.20 -7.09
C THR A 50 -1.17 2.45 -5.95
N ASP A 51 -2.15 3.30 -6.19
CA ASP A 51 -3.30 3.62 -5.32
C ASP A 51 -4.57 2.87 -5.72
N ALA A 52 -4.44 1.81 -6.52
CA ALA A 52 -5.56 1.02 -7.01
C ALA A 52 -6.13 0.05 -5.94
N CYS A 53 -7.31 -0.50 -6.24
CA CYS A 53 -8.11 -1.37 -5.37
C CYS A 53 -7.38 -2.47 -4.58
N PRO A 54 -6.28 -3.11 -5.07
CA PRO A 54 -5.58 -4.12 -4.28
C PRO A 54 -5.05 -3.62 -2.94
N GLY A 55 -4.79 -2.30 -2.82
CA GLY A 55 -4.35 -1.67 -1.57
C GLY A 55 -5.33 -1.86 -0.41
N ASP A 56 -6.63 -1.92 -0.68
CA ASP A 56 -7.65 -2.15 0.35
C ASP A 56 -7.59 -3.56 0.93
N ALA A 57 -7.38 -4.56 0.09
CA ALA A 57 -7.15 -5.92 0.56
C ALA A 57 -5.88 -6.04 1.41
N VAL A 58 -4.81 -5.32 1.05
CA VAL A 58 -3.57 -5.24 1.85
C VAL A 58 -3.85 -4.68 3.25
N GLN A 59 -4.68 -3.64 3.35
CA GLN A 59 -5.07 -3.07 4.64
C GLN A 59 -5.86 -4.08 5.49
N VAL A 60 -6.86 -4.73 4.90
CA VAL A 60 -7.76 -5.65 5.60
C VAL A 60 -7.04 -6.94 6.00
N LEU A 61 -6.38 -7.60 5.06
CA LEU A 61 -5.87 -8.96 5.23
C LEU A 61 -4.47 -9.02 5.83
N LEU A 62 -3.62 -8.05 5.51
CA LEU A 62 -2.24 -8.02 5.98
C LEU A 62 -2.03 -7.03 7.14
N GLY A 63 -3.00 -6.16 7.40
CA GLY A 63 -2.88 -5.16 8.47
C GLY A 63 -1.87 -4.05 8.18
N CYS A 64 -1.48 -3.85 6.92
CA CYS A 64 -0.68 -2.69 6.54
C CYS A 64 -1.62 -1.51 6.28
N THR A 65 -1.55 -0.46 7.10
CA THR A 65 -2.46 0.70 7.01
C THR A 65 -1.68 2.02 7.03
N PHE A 66 -2.26 3.06 6.44
CA PHE A 66 -1.67 4.40 6.49
C PHE A 66 -1.57 4.92 7.94
N GLY A 67 -2.60 4.67 8.76
CA GLY A 67 -2.66 5.15 10.15
C GLY A 67 -1.58 4.55 11.06
N LYS A 68 -1.15 3.30 10.81
CA LYS A 68 -0.03 2.69 11.51
C LYS A 68 1.34 3.06 10.92
N GLY A 69 1.38 3.67 9.73
CA GLY A 69 2.62 4.02 9.06
C GLY A 69 3.34 2.86 8.37
N ASN A 70 2.72 1.69 8.30
CA ASN A 70 3.28 0.50 7.66
C ASN A 70 2.70 0.19 6.26
N LEU A 71 1.84 1.07 5.73
CA LEU A 71 1.48 1.14 4.32
C LEU A 71 1.97 2.48 3.76
N LEU A 72 2.96 2.42 2.86
CA LEU A 72 3.52 3.60 2.22
C LEU A 72 3.15 3.61 0.74
N TYR A 73 2.95 4.81 0.20
CA TYR A 73 2.66 5.00 -1.21
C TYR A 73 3.86 5.65 -1.93
N ARG A 74 4.36 4.97 -2.96
CA ARG A 74 5.44 5.44 -3.83
C ARG A 74 5.03 5.25 -5.29
N PRO A 75 4.32 6.22 -5.89
CA PRO A 75 3.67 6.07 -7.18
C PRO A 75 4.67 5.83 -8.32
N THR A 76 4.50 4.71 -9.00
CA THR A 76 5.16 4.43 -10.28
C THR A 76 4.17 4.06 -11.38
N GLY A 77 2.87 3.97 -11.04
CA GLY A 77 1.80 3.52 -11.92
C GLY A 77 1.82 2.01 -12.20
N LYS A 78 2.64 1.24 -11.49
CA LYS A 78 2.72 -0.21 -11.64
C LYS A 78 1.88 -0.89 -10.58
N THR A 79 1.12 -1.92 -10.95
CA THR A 79 0.45 -2.79 -9.97
C THR A 79 1.51 -3.68 -9.30
N ALA A 80 2.26 -3.08 -8.40
CA ALA A 80 3.40 -3.69 -7.72
C ALA A 80 3.45 -3.25 -6.26
N TYR A 81 3.89 -4.17 -5.40
CA TYR A 81 3.90 -4.01 -3.95
C TYR A 81 5.19 -4.60 -3.38
N ASN A 82 5.92 -3.82 -2.58
CA ASN A 82 7.12 -4.28 -1.89
C ASN A 82 6.77 -4.58 -0.44
N PHE A 83 7.01 -5.79 0.00
CA PHE A 83 6.72 -6.26 1.35
C PHE A 83 8.00 -6.55 2.11
N TYR A 84 7.99 -6.23 3.39
CA TYR A 84 9.12 -6.43 4.31
C TYR A 84 8.60 -7.01 5.63
N ASN A 85 9.18 -8.12 6.05
CA ASN A 85 8.97 -8.67 7.38
C ASN A 85 10.10 -8.20 8.29
N ARG A 86 9.81 -7.29 9.20
CA ARG A 86 10.81 -6.75 10.14
C ARG A 86 11.36 -7.81 11.10
N THR A 87 10.55 -8.83 11.42
CA THR A 87 10.93 -9.88 12.37
C THR A 87 11.95 -10.85 11.76
N THR A 88 11.77 -11.23 10.51
CA THR A 88 12.63 -12.23 9.84
C THR A 88 13.68 -11.60 8.92
N GLY A 89 13.53 -10.33 8.57
CA GLY A 89 14.35 -9.65 7.56
C GLY A 89 13.98 -10.03 6.12
N ALA A 90 13.01 -10.92 5.92
CA ALA A 90 12.58 -11.32 4.58
C ALA A 90 11.87 -10.17 3.86
N SER A 91 12.11 -10.07 2.56
CA SER A 91 11.46 -9.07 1.70
C SER A 91 11.17 -9.63 0.33
N VAL A 92 10.12 -9.13 -0.31
CA VAL A 92 9.74 -9.51 -1.67
C VAL A 92 8.98 -8.36 -2.33
N ARG A 93 9.24 -8.15 -3.60
CA ARG A 93 8.41 -7.29 -4.45
C ARG A 93 7.55 -8.17 -5.34
N VAL A 94 6.24 -8.03 -5.24
CA VAL A 94 5.25 -8.76 -6.03
C VAL A 94 4.70 -7.82 -7.09
N VAL A 95 4.69 -8.28 -8.33
CA VAL A 95 4.20 -7.52 -9.50
C VAL A 95 3.07 -8.32 -10.15
N ALA A 96 1.94 -7.67 -10.36
CA ALA A 96 0.85 -8.28 -11.11
C ALA A 96 1.23 -8.48 -12.58
N ARG A 97 0.97 -9.68 -13.09
CA ARG A 97 1.13 -9.96 -14.52
C ARG A 97 -0.02 -9.34 -15.32
N LYS A 98 0.27 -8.97 -16.56
CA LYS A 98 -0.78 -8.52 -17.46
C LYS A 98 -1.73 -9.68 -17.75
N SER A 99 -3.03 -9.47 -17.57
CA SER A 99 -4.05 -10.47 -17.95
C SER A 99 -3.99 -10.73 -19.45
N GLN A 100 -4.12 -12.02 -19.82
CA GLN A 100 -4.18 -12.42 -21.23
C GLN A 100 -5.65 -12.43 -21.72
N GLY A 101 -5.86 -11.98 -22.96
CA GLY A 101 -7.14 -12.04 -23.65
C GLY A 101 -8.13 -10.92 -23.31
N ASP A 102 -9.17 -10.79 -24.13
CA ASP A 102 -10.33 -9.96 -23.90
C ASP A 102 -11.31 -10.70 -23.00
N MET A 103 -11.40 -10.27 -21.75
CA MET A 103 -12.36 -10.77 -20.77
C MET A 103 -13.27 -9.64 -20.34
N SER A 104 -14.56 -9.93 -20.16
CA SER A 104 -15.46 -9.03 -19.44
C SER A 104 -14.97 -8.79 -18.02
N ARG A 105 -15.52 -7.79 -17.34
CA ARG A 105 -15.15 -7.48 -15.94
C ARG A 105 -15.43 -8.66 -15.02
N GLU A 106 -16.55 -9.33 -15.20
CA GLU A 106 -17.00 -10.47 -14.40
C GLU A 106 -16.16 -11.74 -14.67
N GLU A 107 -15.84 -11.98 -15.93
CA GLU A 107 -14.95 -13.10 -16.33
C GLU A 107 -13.55 -12.90 -15.75
N ARG A 108 -13.00 -11.69 -15.84
CA ARG A 108 -11.70 -11.34 -15.27
C ARG A 108 -11.69 -11.54 -13.76
N GLN A 109 -12.72 -11.10 -13.04
CA GLN A 109 -12.82 -11.31 -11.60
C GLN A 109 -12.84 -12.80 -11.24
N ARG A 110 -13.67 -13.59 -11.93
CA ARG A 110 -13.74 -15.04 -11.72
C ARG A 110 -12.42 -15.73 -12.02
N TRP A 111 -11.75 -15.33 -13.10
CA TRP A 111 -10.45 -15.86 -13.45
C TRP A 111 -9.41 -15.56 -12.36
N ILE A 112 -9.29 -14.31 -11.92
CA ILE A 112 -8.35 -13.90 -10.86
C ILE A 112 -8.57 -14.71 -9.57
N LEU A 113 -9.83 -14.90 -9.17
CA LEU A 113 -10.17 -15.62 -7.94
C LEU A 113 -9.81 -17.13 -7.99
N ASN A 114 -9.67 -17.71 -9.17
CA ASN A 114 -9.45 -19.14 -9.35
C ASN A 114 -8.10 -19.51 -10.00
N ALA A 115 -7.41 -18.56 -10.63
CA ALA A 115 -6.15 -18.82 -11.29
C ALA A 115 -5.04 -19.21 -10.29
N PRO A 116 -4.07 -20.03 -10.70
CA PRO A 116 -2.84 -20.24 -9.94
C PRO A 116 -2.14 -18.92 -9.65
N LEU A 117 -1.53 -18.78 -8.46
CA LEU A 117 -0.88 -17.51 -8.04
C LEU A 117 0.27 -17.12 -8.97
N GLU A 118 0.97 -18.09 -9.53
CA GLU A 118 2.08 -17.92 -10.46
C GLU A 118 1.64 -17.33 -11.82
N GLU A 119 0.36 -17.51 -12.18
CA GLU A 119 -0.21 -16.87 -13.37
C GLU A 119 -0.58 -15.41 -13.13
N LEU A 120 -0.88 -15.05 -11.89
CA LEU A 120 -1.27 -13.69 -11.49
C LEU A 120 -0.08 -12.81 -11.18
N PHE A 121 0.99 -13.39 -10.61
CA PHE A 121 2.10 -12.60 -10.05
C PHE A 121 3.47 -13.10 -10.52
N THR A 122 4.42 -12.20 -10.44
CA THR A 122 5.85 -12.48 -10.48
C THR A 122 6.53 -11.75 -9.35
N THR A 123 7.67 -12.27 -8.90
CA THR A 123 8.48 -11.65 -7.86
C THR A 123 9.76 -11.06 -8.42
N THR A 124 10.22 -10.00 -7.78
CA THR A 124 11.52 -9.39 -8.03
C THR A 124 12.11 -8.95 -6.70
N GLU A 125 13.35 -8.49 -6.72
CA GLU A 125 13.94 -7.77 -5.59
C GLU A 125 13.17 -6.48 -5.31
N VAL A 126 13.08 -6.12 -4.02
CA VAL A 126 12.48 -4.87 -3.57
C VAL A 126 13.20 -3.67 -4.17
N LYS A 127 12.47 -2.60 -4.44
CA LYS A 127 13.01 -1.38 -5.09
C LYS A 127 13.33 -0.25 -4.11
N TYR A 128 12.96 -0.42 -2.86
CA TYR A 128 13.13 0.58 -1.81
C TYR A 128 13.83 -0.05 -0.61
N PRO A 129 14.61 0.70 0.16
CA PRO A 129 15.08 0.22 1.45
C PRO A 129 13.91 0.02 2.41
N LEU A 130 14.06 -0.88 3.40
CA LEU A 130 13.09 -1.03 4.47
C LEU A 130 12.92 0.33 5.18
N PRO A 131 11.70 0.90 5.23
CA PRO A 131 11.47 2.15 5.94
C PRO A 131 11.74 2.01 7.44
N GLU A 132 12.12 3.09 8.09
CA GLU A 132 12.15 3.17 9.55
C GLU A 132 10.74 2.95 10.12
N HIS A 133 10.67 2.71 11.44
CA HIS A 133 9.39 2.72 12.15
C HIS A 133 8.72 4.08 12.06
N ALA A 134 7.38 4.10 12.08
CA ALA A 134 6.62 5.33 12.13
C ALA A 134 7.04 6.16 13.37
N ARG A 135 7.28 7.44 13.15
CA ARG A 135 7.73 8.36 14.20
C ARG A 135 6.61 9.31 14.58
N ILE A 136 6.56 9.63 15.87
CA ILE A 136 5.71 10.70 16.36
C ILE A 136 6.49 12.01 16.22
N PHE A 137 5.90 12.99 15.54
CA PHE A 137 6.46 14.31 15.32
C PHE A 137 5.76 15.35 16.17
N LYS A 138 6.49 16.39 16.56
CA LYS A 138 5.89 17.56 17.23
C LYS A 138 4.98 18.30 16.26
N THR A 139 3.89 18.86 16.79
CA THR A 139 3.04 19.78 16.05
C THR A 139 3.59 21.19 16.14
N VAL A 140 3.79 21.83 14.99
CA VAL A 140 4.16 23.26 14.88
C VAL A 140 3.06 24.01 14.13
N ALA A 141 2.84 25.28 14.49
CA ALA A 141 1.84 26.11 13.82
C ALA A 141 2.42 26.75 12.56
N CYS A 142 1.61 26.80 11.50
CA CYS A 142 1.92 27.58 10.31
C CYS A 142 1.77 29.08 10.63
N GLU A 143 2.83 29.86 10.39
CA GLU A 143 2.81 31.32 10.71
C GLU A 143 1.98 32.13 9.69
N LEU A 144 1.46 31.52 8.63
CA LEU A 144 0.57 32.20 7.68
C LEU A 144 -0.92 31.87 7.89
N CYS A 145 -1.29 30.58 8.08
CA CYS A 145 -2.70 30.19 8.24
C CYS A 145 -3.06 29.79 9.69
N GLY A 146 -2.10 29.63 10.58
CA GLY A 146 -2.33 29.24 11.97
C GLY A 146 -2.59 27.74 12.20
N GLU A 147 -2.74 26.94 11.16
CA GLU A 147 -3.01 25.51 11.29
C GLU A 147 -1.78 24.72 11.80
N GLY A 148 -2.04 23.71 12.63
CA GLY A 148 -1.03 22.79 13.10
C GLY A 148 -0.58 21.80 12.02
N MET A 149 0.75 21.54 11.95
CA MET A 149 1.33 20.55 11.05
C MET A 149 2.43 19.76 11.76
N ALA A 150 2.72 18.54 11.30
CA ALA A 150 3.86 17.78 11.77
C ALA A 150 5.17 18.48 11.36
N GLU A 151 6.12 18.65 12.30
CA GLU A 151 7.35 19.41 12.11
C GLU A 151 8.17 19.03 10.87
N HIS A 152 8.20 17.73 10.50
CA HIS A 152 8.93 17.26 9.32
C HIS A 152 8.32 17.72 7.99
N MET A 153 7.06 18.17 8.00
CA MET A 153 6.35 18.72 6.83
C MET A 153 6.44 20.25 6.75
N ALA A 154 7.02 20.89 7.77
CA ALA A 154 7.22 22.34 7.78
C ALA A 154 8.23 22.77 6.70
N ARG A 155 8.01 23.96 6.18
CA ARG A 155 8.92 24.65 5.24
C ARG A 155 9.29 26.01 5.79
N LEU A 156 10.49 26.47 5.47
CA LEU A 156 10.92 27.83 5.79
C LEU A 156 10.78 28.68 4.52
N GLN A 157 10.06 29.80 4.63
CA GLN A 157 9.88 30.77 3.55
C GLN A 157 9.84 32.18 4.12
N ASP A 158 10.68 33.07 3.61
CA ASP A 158 10.78 34.47 4.03
C ASP A 158 10.93 34.62 5.56
N GLY A 159 11.73 33.72 6.17
CA GLY A 159 11.96 33.68 7.61
C GLY A 159 10.81 33.11 8.45
N LYS A 160 9.72 32.65 7.82
CA LYS A 160 8.54 32.05 8.49
C LYS A 160 8.46 30.56 8.32
N VAL A 161 7.96 29.88 9.36
CA VAL A 161 7.62 28.46 9.31
C VAL A 161 6.22 28.30 8.73
N VAL A 162 6.10 27.64 7.56
CA VAL A 162 4.84 27.54 6.82
C VAL A 162 4.49 26.10 6.46
N CYS A 163 3.19 25.79 6.32
CA CYS A 163 2.71 24.51 5.86
C CYS A 163 2.87 24.36 4.33
N MET A 164 2.72 23.14 3.83
CA MET A 164 2.83 22.83 2.39
C MET A 164 1.82 23.60 1.53
N HIS A 165 0.63 23.94 2.05
CA HIS A 165 -0.37 24.72 1.32
C HIS A 165 0.01 26.21 1.23
N CYS A 166 0.65 26.75 2.25
CA CYS A 166 1.10 28.14 2.27
C CYS A 166 2.46 28.34 1.60
N PHE A 167 3.26 27.27 1.51
CA PHE A 167 4.56 27.32 0.87
C PHE A 167 4.41 27.60 -0.64
N ARG A 168 5.22 28.50 -1.14
CA ARG A 168 5.33 28.83 -2.58
C ARG A 168 6.75 28.52 -3.04
N PRO A 169 6.96 27.43 -3.80
CA PRO A 169 8.28 27.15 -4.34
C PRO A 169 8.74 28.31 -5.22
N TYR A 170 10.01 28.58 -5.15
CA TYR A 170 10.64 29.55 -6.05
C TYR A 170 10.96 28.86 -7.38
N ASP A 171 10.16 29.18 -8.41
CA ASP A 171 10.31 28.68 -9.78
C ASP A 171 10.86 29.80 -10.65
N ARG A 172 11.90 29.48 -11.44
CA ARG A 172 12.45 30.33 -12.48
C ARG A 172 12.34 29.65 -13.82
#